data_4ec76784c89924405fbaf968df0b9dad
#
_entry.id   4ec76784c89924405fbaf968df0b9dad
#
_cell.length_a   1.000
_cell.length_b   1.000
_cell.length_c   1.000
_cell.angle_alpha   90.00
_cell.angle_beta   90.00
_cell.angle_gamma   90.00
#
_symmetry.space_group_name_H-M   'P 1'
#
loop_
_entity.id
_entity.type
_entity.pdbx_description
1 polymer ?
#
loop_
_entity_poly.entity_id
_entity_poly.type
_entity_poly.pdbx_seq_one_letter_code
_entity_poly.pdbx_strand_id
1 'polypeptide(L)'
;MRDYNKRPIVIKDYNSIFSCLFSLPFVLGCFIALFVFENKIVISALIGQMFFIHIRPYIFYGRKRSIRLFNKRIDFCQNNHLVESINFYEKFEIYKTFDDYYHKTQKLDKFGNFFRFISVPVSYLLYYLPILIIKFLFYFFKTKGTFYKFYDCIILFQGDKVLNILATSRYERALVKKYFLDKFQIDIDKLKFYKKLFHGFENIKLGEFGE
;
A
#
# COMPACT_ATOMS: atom_id res chain seq x y z
N MET A 1 -1.40 -18.53 -24.55
CA MET A 1 -0.94 -17.65 -23.45
C MET A 1 -1.29 -16.20 -23.79
N ARG A 2 -1.83 -15.43 -22.87
CA ARG A 2 -2.22 -14.02 -23.13
C ARG A 2 -0.96 -13.17 -23.35
N ASP A 3 -0.96 -12.34 -24.40
CA ASP A 3 0.09 -11.34 -24.60
C ASP A 3 -0.23 -10.07 -23.82
N TYR A 4 0.44 -9.91 -22.67
CA TYR A 4 0.24 -8.75 -21.79
C TYR A 4 0.91 -7.47 -22.32
N ASN A 5 1.78 -7.54 -23.35
CA ASN A 5 2.32 -6.33 -23.97
C ASN A 5 1.27 -5.66 -24.87
N LYS A 6 0.49 -6.45 -25.59
CA LYS A 6 -0.62 -5.93 -26.43
C LYS A 6 -1.82 -5.50 -25.59
N ARG A 7 -2.11 -6.22 -24.49
CA ARG A 7 -3.26 -5.94 -23.61
C ARG A 7 -2.83 -6.08 -22.15
N PRO A 8 -2.15 -5.07 -21.59
CA PRO A 8 -1.71 -5.09 -20.21
C PRO A 8 -2.90 -5.15 -19.25
N ILE A 9 -2.70 -5.74 -18.09
CA ILE A 9 -3.65 -5.62 -16.99
C ILE A 9 -3.40 -4.28 -16.34
N VAL A 10 -4.43 -3.45 -16.26
CA VAL A 10 -4.37 -2.14 -15.60
C VAL A 10 -5.18 -2.21 -14.31
N ILE A 11 -4.53 -1.94 -13.19
CA ILE A 11 -5.13 -1.91 -11.86
C ILE A 11 -5.01 -0.48 -11.35
N LYS A 12 -6.13 0.09 -10.92
CA LYS A 12 -6.14 1.41 -10.31
C LYS A 12 -5.54 1.31 -8.90
N ASP A 13 -4.56 2.16 -8.61
CA ASP A 13 -3.99 2.24 -7.28
C ASP A 13 -4.85 3.16 -6.39
N TYR A 14 -5.38 2.59 -5.30
CA TYR A 14 -6.24 3.29 -4.34
C TYR A 14 -5.52 3.63 -3.04
N ASN A 15 -4.21 3.34 -2.91
CA ASN A 15 -3.49 3.53 -1.65
C ASN A 15 -3.57 4.97 -1.13
N SER A 16 -3.48 5.95 -2.03
CA SER A 16 -3.58 7.37 -1.65
C SER A 16 -4.95 7.77 -1.07
N ILE A 17 -6.03 7.04 -1.39
CA ILE A 17 -7.36 7.35 -0.84
C ILE A 17 -7.43 6.96 0.64
N PHE A 18 -6.75 5.87 1.05
CA PHE A 18 -6.77 5.45 2.45
C PHE A 18 -6.06 6.44 3.34
N SER A 19 -4.92 6.99 2.90
CA SER A 19 -4.22 8.07 3.61
C SER A 19 -5.10 9.34 3.72
N CYS A 20 -5.78 9.70 2.65
CA CYS A 20 -6.73 10.82 2.64
C CYS A 20 -7.90 10.58 3.61
N LEU A 21 -8.54 9.43 3.54
CA LEU A 21 -9.67 9.08 4.42
C LEU A 21 -9.26 8.97 5.89
N PHE A 22 -8.03 8.50 6.16
CA PHE A 22 -7.48 8.46 7.52
C PHE A 22 -7.31 9.86 8.11
N SER A 23 -6.89 10.85 7.32
CA SER A 23 -6.67 12.21 7.79
C SER A 23 -7.96 13.03 7.96
N LEU A 24 -9.05 12.69 7.28
CA LEU A 24 -10.30 13.44 7.32
C LEU A 24 -10.88 13.66 8.74
N PRO A 25 -10.98 12.64 9.62
CA PRO A 25 -11.48 12.82 11.00
C PRO A 25 -10.63 13.82 11.79
N PHE A 26 -9.29 13.78 11.59
CA PHE A 26 -8.38 14.71 12.27
C PHE A 26 -8.57 16.15 11.76
N VAL A 27 -8.71 16.32 10.45
CA VAL A 27 -8.97 17.64 9.85
C VAL A 27 -10.31 18.19 10.34
N LEU A 28 -11.36 17.38 10.38
CA LEU A 28 -12.66 17.77 10.91
C LEU A 28 -12.59 18.12 12.41
N GLY A 29 -11.90 17.30 13.21
CA GLY A 29 -11.69 17.57 14.64
C GLY A 29 -10.94 18.87 14.87
N CYS A 30 -9.85 19.11 14.13
CA CYS A 30 -9.12 20.39 14.20
C CYS A 30 -9.98 21.56 13.73
N PHE A 31 -10.82 21.38 12.71
CA PHE A 31 -11.72 22.41 12.25
C PHE A 31 -12.75 22.80 13.33
N ILE A 32 -13.34 21.82 14.02
CA ILE A 32 -14.23 22.06 15.16
C ILE A 32 -13.46 22.78 16.27
N ALA A 33 -12.23 22.37 16.56
CA ALA A 33 -11.37 22.95 17.59
C ALA A 33 -11.06 24.44 17.35
N LEU A 34 -11.08 24.94 16.10
CA LEU A 34 -10.93 26.36 15.79
C LEU A 34 -12.05 27.23 16.40
N PHE A 35 -13.22 26.66 16.66
CA PHE A 35 -14.33 27.38 17.28
C PHE A 35 -14.31 27.29 18.81
N VAL A 36 -13.64 26.27 19.37
CA VAL A 36 -13.66 26.00 20.80
C VAL A 36 -12.42 26.58 21.52
N PHE A 37 -11.25 26.50 20.86
CA PHE A 37 -9.98 26.88 21.49
C PHE A 37 -9.51 28.27 21.05
N GLU A 38 -8.85 28.99 21.97
CA GLU A 38 -8.31 30.32 21.69
C GLU A 38 -7.08 30.30 20.78
N ASN A 39 -6.25 29.24 20.84
CA ASN A 39 -4.99 29.16 20.12
C ASN A 39 -5.19 28.71 18.65
N LYS A 40 -5.76 29.60 17.84
CA LYS A 40 -6.11 29.34 16.44
C LYS A 40 -4.91 29.09 15.52
N ILE A 41 -3.73 29.64 15.85
CA ILE A 41 -2.51 29.52 15.01
C ILE A 41 -2.03 28.07 14.99
N VAL A 42 -1.91 27.43 16.14
CA VAL A 42 -1.45 26.03 16.24
C VAL A 42 -2.42 25.10 15.51
N ILE A 43 -3.73 25.29 15.72
CA ILE A 43 -4.76 24.46 15.09
C ILE A 43 -4.75 24.63 13.57
N SER A 44 -4.63 25.87 13.09
CA SER A 44 -4.52 26.13 11.64
C SER A 44 -3.27 25.51 11.02
N ALA A 45 -2.15 25.53 11.72
CA ALA A 45 -0.92 24.87 11.29
C ALA A 45 -1.10 23.34 11.17
N LEU A 46 -1.77 22.70 12.14
CA LEU A 46 -2.07 21.27 12.10
C LEU A 46 -2.99 20.90 10.93
N ILE A 47 -4.04 21.68 10.69
CA ILE A 47 -4.92 21.50 9.53
C ILE A 47 -4.13 21.63 8.23
N GLY A 48 -3.31 22.66 8.12
CA GLY A 48 -2.46 22.89 6.97
C GLY A 48 -1.51 21.71 6.72
N GLN A 49 -0.84 21.23 7.75
CA GLN A 49 0.05 20.07 7.67
C GLN A 49 -0.69 18.81 7.18
N MET A 50 -1.85 18.49 7.76
CA MET A 50 -2.65 17.33 7.35
C MET A 50 -3.14 17.47 5.91
N PHE A 51 -3.55 18.66 5.51
CA PHE A 51 -3.95 18.93 4.14
C PHE A 51 -2.80 18.71 3.16
N PHE A 52 -1.64 19.30 3.41
CA PHE A 52 -0.48 19.19 2.50
C PHE A 52 0.07 17.76 2.41
N ILE A 53 0.12 17.03 3.52
CA ILE A 53 0.71 15.67 3.54
C ILE A 53 -0.24 14.62 2.95
N HIS A 54 -1.54 14.69 3.25
CA HIS A 54 -2.46 13.60 2.94
C HIS A 54 -3.51 13.95 1.88
N ILE A 55 -4.14 15.12 1.98
CA ILE A 55 -5.28 15.47 1.14
C ILE A 55 -4.83 15.99 -0.22
N ARG A 56 -3.89 16.93 -0.25
CA ARG A 56 -3.36 17.51 -1.49
C ARG A 56 -2.78 16.45 -2.44
N PRO A 57 -1.91 15.51 -2.01
CA PRO A 57 -1.40 14.46 -2.88
C PRO A 57 -2.52 13.59 -3.49
N TYR A 58 -3.56 13.29 -2.72
CA TYR A 58 -4.70 12.55 -3.24
C TYR A 58 -5.46 13.33 -4.33
N ILE A 59 -5.75 14.60 -4.10
CA ILE A 59 -6.49 15.44 -5.06
C ILE A 59 -5.72 15.58 -6.37
N PHE A 60 -4.42 15.92 -6.30
CA PHE A 60 -3.62 16.22 -7.49
C PHE A 60 -3.08 14.97 -8.21
N TYR A 61 -2.75 13.92 -7.48
CA TYR A 61 -2.05 12.77 -8.02
C TYR A 61 -2.79 11.44 -7.83
N GLY A 62 -3.48 11.25 -6.72
CA GLY A 62 -4.02 9.97 -6.30
C GLY A 62 -5.10 9.40 -7.23
N ARG A 63 -5.86 10.26 -7.91
CA ARG A 63 -6.92 9.84 -8.83
C ARG A 63 -6.41 9.18 -10.11
N LYS A 64 -5.15 9.43 -10.50
CA LYS A 64 -4.57 8.99 -11.76
C LYS A 64 -3.41 8.02 -11.57
N ARG A 65 -3.40 7.29 -10.45
CA ARG A 65 -2.41 6.26 -10.16
C ARG A 65 -2.87 4.91 -10.69
N SER A 66 -1.99 4.18 -11.34
CA SER A 66 -2.29 2.85 -11.87
C SER A 66 -1.05 1.97 -11.93
N ILE A 67 -1.27 0.67 -11.83
CA ILE A 67 -0.26 -0.35 -12.00
C ILE A 67 -0.58 -1.09 -13.29
N ARG A 68 0.42 -1.25 -14.15
CA ARG A 68 0.30 -1.92 -15.44
C ARG A 68 1.19 -3.15 -15.48
N LEU A 69 0.57 -4.33 -15.68
CA LEU A 69 1.26 -5.61 -15.72
C LEU A 69 1.53 -5.98 -17.18
N PHE A 70 2.82 -6.07 -17.54
CA PHE A 70 3.29 -6.44 -18.88
C PHE A 70 3.95 -7.83 -18.85
N ASN A 71 4.40 -8.33 -20.01
CA ASN A 71 5.07 -9.63 -20.10
C ASN A 71 6.39 -9.70 -19.35
N LYS A 72 7.16 -8.60 -19.31
CA LYS A 72 8.54 -8.57 -18.82
C LYS A 72 8.79 -7.56 -17.69
N ARG A 73 7.76 -6.80 -17.32
CA ARG A 73 7.85 -5.76 -16.28
C ARG A 73 6.48 -5.42 -15.70
N ILE A 74 6.52 -4.80 -14.54
CA ILE A 74 5.36 -4.17 -13.91
C ILE A 74 5.68 -2.69 -13.72
N ASP A 75 4.81 -1.83 -14.24
CA ASP A 75 4.98 -0.39 -14.21
C ASP A 75 4.01 0.24 -13.22
N PHE A 76 4.52 1.15 -12.38
CA PHE A 76 3.72 2.09 -11.63
C PHE A 76 3.66 3.41 -12.38
N CYS A 77 2.45 3.85 -12.71
CA CYS A 77 2.19 5.07 -13.45
C CYS A 77 1.39 6.06 -12.61
N GLN A 78 1.78 7.34 -12.69
CA GLN A 78 1.07 8.46 -12.11
C GLN A 78 0.82 9.52 -13.18
N ASN A 79 -0.43 9.97 -13.36
CA ASN A 79 -0.82 10.86 -14.46
C ASN A 79 -0.42 10.33 -15.86
N ASN A 80 -0.46 9.01 -16.06
CA ASN A 80 0.03 8.30 -17.26
C ASN A 80 1.54 8.35 -17.49
N HIS A 81 2.32 9.01 -16.65
CA HIS A 81 3.78 8.97 -16.68
C HIS A 81 4.29 7.78 -15.86
N LEU A 82 5.31 7.11 -16.37
CA LEU A 82 6.01 6.06 -15.65
C LEU A 82 6.78 6.67 -14.48
N VAL A 83 6.50 6.19 -13.27
CA VAL A 83 7.21 6.60 -12.05
C VAL A 83 8.25 5.57 -11.66
N GLU A 84 7.85 4.29 -11.67
CA GLU A 84 8.70 3.19 -11.24
C GLU A 84 8.38 1.93 -12.05
N SER A 85 9.38 1.09 -12.26
CA SER A 85 9.23 -0.17 -12.98
C SER A 85 10.06 -1.28 -12.35
N ILE A 86 9.45 -2.45 -12.17
CA ILE A 86 10.10 -3.68 -11.78
C ILE A 86 10.27 -4.55 -13.01
N ASN A 87 11.50 -4.89 -13.36
CA ASN A 87 11.86 -5.71 -14.50
C ASN A 87 12.12 -7.16 -14.09
N PHE A 88 11.59 -8.11 -14.83
CA PHE A 88 11.72 -9.53 -14.51
C PHE A 88 13.04 -10.19 -14.95
N TYR A 89 13.92 -9.42 -15.58
CA TYR A 89 15.30 -9.89 -15.87
C TYR A 89 16.21 -9.87 -14.64
N GLU A 90 15.82 -9.13 -13.60
CA GLU A 90 16.54 -9.03 -12.34
C GLU A 90 15.76 -9.76 -11.24
N LYS A 91 16.47 -10.26 -10.24
CA LYS A 91 15.84 -10.89 -9.07
C LYS A 91 14.93 -9.90 -8.36
N PHE A 92 13.72 -10.35 -8.05
CA PHE A 92 12.76 -9.59 -7.27
C PHE A 92 12.15 -10.50 -6.19
N GLU A 93 11.62 -9.87 -5.15
CA GLU A 93 10.93 -10.53 -4.05
C GLU A 93 9.46 -10.17 -4.09
N ILE A 94 8.59 -11.13 -3.76
CA ILE A 94 7.15 -10.91 -3.73
C ILE A 94 6.56 -11.43 -2.43
N TYR A 95 5.70 -10.61 -1.81
CA TYR A 95 5.01 -10.93 -0.57
C TYR A 95 3.58 -10.42 -0.59
N LYS A 96 2.77 -10.88 0.34
CA LYS A 96 1.48 -10.26 0.63
C LYS A 96 1.53 -9.48 1.95
N THR A 97 0.81 -8.37 1.99
CA THR A 97 0.78 -7.47 3.13
C THR A 97 -0.61 -6.83 3.27
N PHE A 98 -0.87 -6.17 4.38
CA PHE A 98 -2.10 -5.43 4.60
C PHE A 98 -1.95 -3.92 4.34
N ASP A 99 -0.72 -3.43 4.23
CA ASP A 99 -0.39 -2.01 4.05
C ASP A 99 0.51 -1.82 2.84
N ASP A 100 0.67 -0.61 2.38
CA ASP A 100 1.62 -0.24 1.33
C ASP A 100 2.96 0.17 1.93
N TYR A 101 4.00 -0.04 1.15
CA TYR A 101 5.37 0.26 1.52
C TYR A 101 6.02 1.12 0.44
N TYR A 102 6.85 2.06 0.86
CA TYR A 102 7.58 2.95 -0.05
C TYR A 102 9.06 2.60 -0.17
N HIS A 103 9.58 1.84 0.78
CA HIS A 103 10.96 1.35 0.76
C HIS A 103 11.07 0.07 1.57
N LYS A 104 12.06 -0.74 1.22
CA LYS A 104 12.38 -1.95 1.98
C LYS A 104 12.86 -1.55 3.37
N THR A 105 12.26 -2.13 4.38
CA THR A 105 12.60 -1.80 5.78
C THR A 105 14.06 -2.18 6.07
N GLN A 106 14.82 -1.28 6.68
CA GLN A 106 16.21 -1.52 7.09
C GLN A 106 16.26 -2.16 8.50
N LYS A 107 17.35 -2.85 8.81
CA LYS A 107 17.60 -3.36 10.16
C LYS A 107 17.79 -2.19 11.13
N LEU A 108 17.12 -2.24 12.26
CA LEU A 108 17.29 -1.27 13.33
C LEU A 108 18.36 -1.80 14.32
N ASP A 109 19.04 -0.90 14.99
CA ASP A 109 19.90 -1.23 16.11
C ASP A 109 19.08 -1.68 17.34
N LYS A 110 19.77 -2.07 18.44
CA LYS A 110 19.09 -2.53 19.67
C LYS A 110 18.18 -1.45 20.27
N PHE A 111 18.60 -0.19 20.19
CA PHE A 111 17.86 0.94 20.74
C PHE A 111 16.61 1.24 19.91
N GLY A 112 16.75 1.25 18.58
CA GLY A 112 15.62 1.38 17.68
C GLY A 112 14.58 0.26 17.83
N ASN A 113 15.02 -0.98 18.08
CA ASN A 113 14.13 -2.10 18.35
C ASN A 113 13.37 -1.95 19.68
N PHE A 114 14.00 -1.41 20.73
CA PHE A 114 13.36 -1.12 22.02
C PHE A 114 12.26 -0.06 21.88
N PHE A 115 12.57 1.07 21.22
CA PHE A 115 11.55 2.11 20.95
C PHE A 115 10.41 1.59 20.11
N ARG A 116 10.71 0.75 19.12
CA ARG A 116 9.70 0.10 18.30
C ARG A 116 8.79 -0.79 19.14
N PHE A 117 9.33 -1.57 20.05
CA PHE A 117 8.53 -2.44 20.93
C PHE A 117 7.51 -1.63 21.75
N ILE A 118 7.91 -0.48 22.29
CA ILE A 118 7.02 0.40 23.05
C ILE A 118 5.99 1.08 22.12
N SER A 119 6.40 1.51 20.92
CA SER A 119 5.53 2.23 20.00
C SER A 119 4.53 1.33 19.26
N VAL A 120 4.76 0.02 19.17
CA VAL A 120 3.92 -0.92 18.43
C VAL A 120 2.45 -0.92 18.90
N PRO A 121 2.11 -1.04 20.20
CA PRO A 121 0.72 -1.04 20.65
C PRO A 121 0.00 0.27 20.30
N VAL A 122 0.69 1.40 20.48
CA VAL A 122 0.16 2.75 20.18
C VAL A 122 -0.05 2.92 18.68
N SER A 123 0.93 2.52 17.87
CA SER A 123 0.82 2.56 16.41
C SER A 123 -0.28 1.64 15.89
N TYR A 124 -0.48 0.48 16.52
CA TYR A 124 -1.55 -0.44 16.16
C TYR A 124 -2.92 0.19 16.39
N LEU A 125 -3.14 0.77 17.56
CA LEU A 125 -4.42 1.40 17.92
C LEU A 125 -4.71 2.67 17.11
N LEU A 126 -3.71 3.56 16.98
CA LEU A 126 -3.91 4.88 16.40
C LEU A 126 -3.80 4.93 14.87
N TYR A 127 -3.12 3.97 14.27
CA TYR A 127 -2.87 3.98 12.82
C TYR A 127 -3.45 2.74 12.12
N TYR A 128 -3.03 1.54 12.52
CA TYR A 128 -3.41 0.33 11.78
C TYR A 128 -4.87 -0.04 11.92
N LEU A 129 -5.43 0.05 13.11
CA LEU A 129 -6.85 -0.27 13.31
C LEU A 129 -7.77 0.69 12.54
N PRO A 130 -7.57 2.02 12.58
CA PRO A 130 -8.34 2.94 11.73
C PRO A 130 -8.18 2.67 10.24
N ILE A 131 -6.97 2.39 9.75
CA ILE A 131 -6.77 2.05 8.33
C ILE A 131 -7.50 0.76 7.95
N LEU A 132 -7.48 -0.26 8.80
CA LEU A 132 -8.22 -1.50 8.56
C LEU A 132 -9.73 -1.25 8.47
N ILE A 133 -10.27 -0.43 9.37
CA ILE A 133 -11.69 -0.05 9.35
C ILE A 133 -12.01 0.71 8.05
N ILE A 134 -11.17 1.66 7.67
CA ILE A 134 -11.34 2.44 6.43
C ILE A 134 -11.28 1.54 5.20
N LYS A 135 -10.33 0.63 5.12
CA LYS A 135 -10.23 -0.35 4.03
C LYS A 135 -11.46 -1.24 3.99
N PHE A 136 -11.88 -1.77 5.15
CA PHE A 136 -13.08 -2.60 5.25
C PHE A 136 -14.31 -1.85 4.72
N LEU A 137 -14.56 -0.62 5.19
CA LEU A 137 -15.66 0.21 4.73
C LEU A 137 -15.57 0.51 3.23
N PHE A 138 -14.38 0.86 2.74
CA PHE A 138 -14.17 1.10 1.31
C PHE A 138 -14.54 -0.12 0.46
N TYR A 139 -14.07 -1.30 0.84
CA TYR A 139 -14.40 -2.54 0.14
C TYR A 139 -15.89 -2.87 0.26
N PHE A 140 -16.48 -2.66 1.44
CA PHE A 140 -17.91 -2.88 1.68
C PHE A 140 -18.75 -2.04 0.71
N PHE A 141 -18.49 -0.75 0.60
CA PHE A 141 -19.23 0.12 -0.32
C PHE A 141 -18.92 -0.17 -1.78
N LYS A 142 -17.66 -0.44 -2.13
CA LYS A 142 -17.25 -0.70 -3.51
C LYS A 142 -17.75 -2.05 -4.05
N THR A 143 -17.80 -3.08 -3.21
CA THR A 143 -18.12 -4.46 -3.62
C THR A 143 -19.41 -5.00 -3.03
N LYS A 144 -20.25 -4.14 -2.46
CA LYS A 144 -21.50 -4.49 -1.78
C LYS A 144 -21.29 -5.55 -0.68
N GLY A 145 -20.25 -5.41 0.10
CA GLY A 145 -19.98 -6.20 1.29
C GLY A 145 -19.38 -7.59 1.07
N THR A 146 -19.11 -8.00 -0.16
CA THR A 146 -18.76 -9.41 -0.45
C THR A 146 -17.29 -9.72 -0.54
N PHE A 147 -16.39 -8.70 -0.53
CA PHE A 147 -14.98 -8.91 -0.79
C PHE A 147 -14.08 -8.00 0.05
N TYR A 148 -13.53 -8.54 1.11
CA TYR A 148 -12.39 -7.96 1.83
C TYR A 148 -11.48 -9.08 2.32
N LYS A 149 -10.17 -8.90 2.15
CA LYS A 149 -9.15 -9.77 2.72
C LYS A 149 -8.16 -8.91 3.48
N PHE A 150 -7.85 -9.31 4.71
CA PHE A 150 -6.91 -8.59 5.58
C PHE A 150 -5.56 -8.33 4.90
N TYR A 151 -5.05 -9.33 4.17
CA TYR A 151 -3.84 -9.18 3.36
C TYR A 151 -4.24 -9.02 1.90
N ASP A 152 -4.62 -7.82 1.54
CA ASP A 152 -5.19 -7.46 0.25
C ASP A 152 -4.15 -6.91 -0.74
N CYS A 153 -2.99 -6.49 -0.25
CA CYS A 153 -1.92 -5.91 -1.03
C CYS A 153 -0.81 -6.94 -1.34
N ILE A 154 -0.29 -6.92 -2.56
CA ILE A 154 0.90 -7.64 -2.97
C ILE A 154 2.02 -6.63 -3.11
N ILE A 155 3.15 -6.89 -2.48
CA ILE A 155 4.33 -6.04 -2.54
C ILE A 155 5.45 -6.76 -3.28
N LEU A 156 6.12 -6.02 -4.16
CA LEU A 156 7.31 -6.46 -4.88
C LEU A 156 8.49 -5.56 -4.49
N PHE A 157 9.63 -6.18 -4.26
CA PHE A 157 10.90 -5.51 -4.01
C PHE A 157 11.92 -5.88 -5.08
N GLN A 158 12.64 -4.90 -5.63
CA GLN A 158 13.76 -5.09 -6.54
C GLN A 158 14.83 -4.06 -6.22
N GLY A 159 15.87 -4.46 -5.48
CA GLY A 159 16.82 -3.51 -4.90
C GLY A 159 16.08 -2.52 -3.98
N ASP A 160 16.21 -1.23 -4.28
CA ASP A 160 15.54 -0.14 -3.55
C ASP A 160 14.13 0.16 -4.06
N LYS A 161 13.72 -0.44 -5.17
CA LYS A 161 12.40 -0.24 -5.76
C LYS A 161 11.34 -1.04 -5.01
N VAL A 162 10.19 -0.42 -4.81
CA VAL A 162 9.05 -1.03 -4.13
C VAL A 162 7.76 -0.75 -4.89
N LEU A 163 7.03 -1.79 -5.21
CA LEU A 163 5.78 -1.67 -5.93
C LEU A 163 4.67 -2.41 -5.19
N ASN A 164 3.56 -1.72 -4.95
CA ASN A 164 2.41 -2.25 -4.23
C ASN A 164 1.25 -2.48 -5.20
N ILE A 165 0.70 -3.70 -5.24
CA ILE A 165 -0.46 -4.06 -6.06
C ILE A 165 -1.65 -4.31 -5.15
N LEU A 166 -2.62 -3.40 -5.17
CA LEU A 166 -3.84 -3.49 -4.39
C LEU A 166 -5.02 -3.85 -5.29
N ALA A 167 -5.44 -5.10 -5.24
CA ALA A 167 -6.62 -5.55 -5.99
C ALA A 167 -7.88 -5.32 -5.15
N THR A 168 -8.70 -4.36 -5.54
CA THR A 168 -9.88 -3.91 -4.77
C THR A 168 -11.19 -4.59 -5.17
N SER A 169 -11.16 -5.53 -6.12
CA SER A 169 -12.33 -6.32 -6.51
C SER A 169 -11.95 -7.78 -6.75
N ARG A 170 -12.94 -8.67 -6.70
CA ARG A 170 -12.76 -10.09 -7.03
C ARG A 170 -12.20 -10.27 -8.43
N TYR A 171 -12.69 -9.48 -9.36
CA TYR A 171 -12.23 -9.52 -10.75
C TYR A 171 -10.76 -9.11 -10.88
N GLU A 172 -10.37 -7.96 -10.33
CA GLU A 172 -8.97 -7.52 -10.32
C GLU A 172 -8.06 -8.57 -9.68
N ARG A 173 -8.45 -9.13 -8.52
CA ARG A 173 -7.67 -10.18 -7.85
C ARG A 173 -7.53 -11.43 -8.71
N ALA A 174 -8.59 -11.87 -9.37
CA ALA A 174 -8.54 -13.02 -10.29
C ALA A 174 -7.59 -12.76 -11.46
N LEU A 175 -7.60 -11.55 -12.03
CA LEU A 175 -6.67 -11.15 -13.08
C LEU A 175 -5.21 -11.16 -12.60
N VAL A 176 -4.93 -10.60 -11.42
CA VAL A 176 -3.60 -10.60 -10.82
C VAL A 176 -3.15 -12.03 -10.52
N LYS A 177 -4.02 -12.84 -9.91
CA LYS A 177 -3.71 -14.25 -9.62
C LYS A 177 -3.36 -15.01 -10.89
N LYS A 178 -4.16 -14.88 -11.93
CA LYS A 178 -3.90 -15.51 -13.24
C LYS A 178 -2.58 -15.03 -13.83
N TYR A 179 -2.29 -13.73 -13.76
CA TYR A 179 -1.04 -13.18 -14.26
C TYR A 179 0.20 -13.79 -13.58
N PHE A 180 0.22 -13.85 -12.24
CA PHE A 180 1.37 -14.42 -11.51
C PHE A 180 1.48 -15.94 -11.72
N LEU A 181 0.38 -16.66 -11.84
CA LEU A 181 0.39 -18.08 -12.20
C LEU A 181 0.92 -18.29 -13.62
N ASP A 182 0.43 -17.53 -14.62
CA ASP A 182 0.84 -17.67 -16.02
C ASP A 182 2.32 -17.33 -16.25
N LYS A 183 2.89 -16.38 -15.49
CA LYS A 183 4.24 -15.85 -15.71
C LYS A 183 5.30 -16.50 -14.83
N PHE A 184 4.96 -16.81 -13.59
CA PHE A 184 5.93 -17.20 -12.57
C PHE A 184 5.56 -18.51 -11.87
N GLN A 185 4.41 -19.11 -12.22
CA GLN A 185 3.85 -20.27 -11.51
C GLN A 185 3.61 -19.99 -10.01
N ILE A 186 3.44 -18.72 -9.64
CA ILE A 186 3.24 -18.28 -8.27
C ILE A 186 1.76 -18.15 -7.97
N ASP A 187 1.28 -18.88 -6.95
CA ASP A 187 -0.05 -18.63 -6.39
C ASP A 187 0.02 -17.51 -5.35
N ILE A 188 -0.54 -16.34 -5.68
CA ILE A 188 -0.56 -15.18 -4.78
C ILE A 188 -1.29 -15.44 -3.45
N ASP A 189 -2.18 -16.43 -3.40
CA ASP A 189 -2.86 -16.78 -2.15
C ASP A 189 -1.95 -17.56 -1.19
N LYS A 190 -0.86 -18.18 -1.70
CA LYS A 190 0.13 -18.93 -0.93
C LYS A 190 1.38 -18.11 -0.57
N LEU A 191 1.46 -16.85 -1.02
CA LEU A 191 2.59 -15.98 -0.71
C LEU A 191 2.82 -15.84 0.81
N LYS A 192 4.08 -15.69 1.19
CA LYS A 192 4.47 -15.37 2.57
C LYS A 192 4.03 -13.95 2.93
N PHE A 193 3.76 -13.74 4.21
CA PHE A 193 3.38 -12.42 4.73
C PHE A 193 4.63 -11.58 4.98
N TYR A 194 4.58 -10.32 4.53
CA TYR A 194 5.53 -9.30 4.93
C TYR A 194 4.95 -8.52 6.11
N LYS A 195 5.56 -8.66 7.28
CA LYS A 195 5.09 -8.04 8.52
C LYS A 195 6.08 -6.97 8.98
N LYS A 196 5.76 -5.71 8.80
CA LYS A 196 6.59 -4.59 9.25
C LYS A 196 6.67 -4.47 10.77
N LEU A 197 5.60 -4.83 11.48
CA LEU A 197 5.44 -4.56 12.91
C LEU A 197 6.04 -5.60 13.84
N PHE A 198 5.95 -6.88 13.50
CA PHE A 198 6.24 -7.97 14.43
C PHE A 198 7.57 -8.68 14.17
N HIS A 199 8.11 -8.57 12.98
CA HIS A 199 9.41 -9.10 12.65
C HIS A 199 10.31 -7.94 12.25
N GLY A 200 10.99 -7.36 13.26
CA GLY A 200 12.19 -6.64 12.99
C GLY A 200 13.12 -7.61 12.26
N PHE A 201 13.16 -7.54 10.94
CA PHE A 201 14.31 -7.95 10.14
C PHE A 201 14.90 -9.34 10.37
N GLU A 202 14.13 -10.35 10.71
CA GLU A 202 14.52 -11.68 10.33
C GLU A 202 14.60 -11.66 8.81
N ASN A 203 15.77 -11.99 8.27
CA ASN A 203 15.96 -12.27 6.87
C ASN A 203 14.83 -13.23 6.46
N ILE A 204 13.75 -12.67 5.90
CA ILE A 204 12.81 -13.50 5.19
C ILE A 204 13.65 -14.03 4.06
N LYS A 205 14.12 -15.28 4.21
CA LYS A 205 14.86 -15.95 3.15
C LYS A 205 14.01 -15.76 1.91
N LEU A 206 14.58 -15.10 0.93
CA LEU A 206 14.07 -15.04 -0.43
C LEU A 206 13.53 -16.42 -0.76
N GLY A 207 12.27 -16.51 -1.13
CA GLY A 207 11.86 -17.65 -1.90
C GLY A 207 12.72 -17.60 -3.16
N GLU A 208 13.68 -18.48 -3.25
CA GLU A 208 14.42 -18.72 -4.48
C GLU A 208 13.38 -19.10 -5.51
N PHE A 209 13.09 -18.17 -6.39
CA PHE A 209 12.22 -18.41 -7.50
C PHE A 209 13.09 -18.94 -8.63
N GLY A 210 13.06 -20.27 -8.77
CA GLY A 210 13.36 -21.02 -9.96
C GLY A 210 14.73 -20.81 -10.59
N GLU A 211 15.60 -21.77 -10.39
CA GLU A 211 16.48 -22.18 -11.47
C GLU A 211 15.68 -22.69 -12.67
#